data_45c5f2b491e09d53b639ccf68a67391d
#
_entry.id   45c5f2b491e09d53b639ccf68a67391d
#
_cell.length_a   1.000
_cell.length_b   1.000
_cell.length_c   1.000
_cell.angle_alpha   90.00
_cell.angle_beta   90.00
_cell.angle_gamma   90.00
#
_symmetry.space_group_name_H-M   'P 1'
#
loop_
_entity.id
_entity.type
_entity.pdbx_description
1 polymer ?
#
loop_
_entity_poly.entity_id
_entity_poly.type
_entity_poly.pdbx_seq_one_letter_code
_entity_poly.pdbx_strand_id
1 'polypeptide(L)'
;RDEHRQALEFLNNKVGDEARFFGVEVSVVRIGDSPPAPMFNLVAKPSEWRSQIAAAQTNSELSEKREQYRSFWTKYLEAIHDRHPLATNVKSASTRNWTHINYLRRGVNISLAFLSKSQVICEIYIDLGDAEKNSAILRALRENRDAVESYVGESLQWDDVPLKRACRIRAIT
;
A
#
# COMPACT_ATOMS: atom_id res chain seq x y z
N ARG A 1 9.37 3.65 45.36
CA ARG A 1 9.08 3.21 43.95
C ARG A 1 8.94 4.40 43.03
N ASP A 2 8.23 5.46 43.40
CA ASP A 2 8.04 6.66 42.58
C ASP A 2 9.34 7.46 42.39
N GLU A 3 10.21 7.53 43.39
CA GLU A 3 11.51 8.16 43.30
C GLU A 3 12.42 7.50 42.21
N HIS A 4 12.44 6.16 42.15
CA HIS A 4 13.22 5.46 41.13
C HIS A 4 12.69 5.72 39.73
N ARG A 5 11.36 5.77 39.57
CA ARG A 5 10.76 6.11 38.28
C ARG A 5 11.14 7.54 37.85
N GLN A 6 11.00 8.50 38.75
CA GLN A 6 11.38 9.90 38.50
C GLN A 6 12.88 10.04 38.16
N ALA A 7 13.75 9.28 38.84
CA ALA A 7 15.18 9.27 38.55
C ALA A 7 15.46 8.75 37.14
N LEU A 8 14.79 7.65 36.68
CA LEU A 8 14.92 7.10 35.34
C LEU A 8 14.37 8.05 34.27
N GLU A 9 13.25 8.70 34.54
CA GLU A 9 12.67 9.73 33.66
C GLU A 9 13.61 10.92 33.52
N PHE A 10 14.21 11.39 34.65
CA PHE A 10 15.20 12.44 34.63
C PHE A 10 16.45 12.07 33.82
N LEU A 11 16.97 10.84 33.99
CA LEU A 11 18.11 10.35 33.23
C LEU A 11 17.80 10.31 31.73
N ASN A 12 16.65 9.77 31.33
CA ASN A 12 16.22 9.75 29.94
C ASN A 12 16.11 11.16 29.31
N ASN A 13 15.73 12.16 30.10
CA ASN A 13 15.64 13.54 29.64
C ASN A 13 17.01 14.25 29.54
N LYS A 14 18.01 13.78 30.30
CA LYS A 14 19.34 14.40 30.36
C LYS A 14 20.33 13.81 29.39
N VAL A 15 20.27 12.48 29.16
CA VAL A 15 21.28 11.75 28.37
C VAL A 15 20.90 11.70 26.88
N GLY A 16 19.66 12.03 26.51
CA GLY A 16 19.22 12.06 25.13
C GLY A 16 19.36 10.70 24.43
N ASP A 17 19.98 10.68 23.27
CA ASP A 17 20.12 9.46 22.45
C ASP A 17 21.32 8.56 22.81
N GLU A 18 22.23 9.03 23.68
CA GLU A 18 23.45 8.29 24.03
C GLU A 18 23.16 7.07 24.90
N ALA A 19 22.12 7.14 25.77
CA ALA A 19 21.69 6.01 26.60
C ALA A 19 20.18 6.05 26.83
N ARG A 20 19.59 4.88 27.02
CA ARG A 20 18.14 4.72 27.24
C ARG A 20 17.90 3.87 28.48
N PHE A 21 17.11 4.39 29.40
CA PHE A 21 16.80 3.76 30.67
C PHE A 21 15.34 3.29 30.70
N PHE A 22 15.15 2.04 31.08
CA PHE A 22 13.83 1.42 31.23
C PHE A 22 13.66 0.99 32.68
N GLY A 23 12.51 1.29 33.26
CA GLY A 23 12.11 0.78 34.56
C GLY A 23 11.05 -0.31 34.37
N VAL A 24 11.33 -1.52 34.86
CA VAL A 24 10.39 -2.62 34.83
C VAL A 24 10.05 -3.00 36.27
N GLU A 25 8.78 -2.90 36.64
CA GLU A 25 8.26 -3.42 37.88
C GLU A 25 7.87 -4.88 37.69
N VAL A 26 8.40 -5.75 38.54
CA VAL A 26 8.03 -7.16 38.55
C VAL A 26 7.13 -7.41 39.75
N SER A 27 5.95 -7.90 39.52
CA SER A 27 5.00 -8.35 40.54
C SER A 27 4.66 -9.83 40.31
N VAL A 28 4.27 -10.49 41.40
CA VAL A 28 3.78 -11.86 41.30
C VAL A 28 2.26 -11.84 41.47
N VAL A 29 1.57 -12.34 40.47
CA VAL A 29 0.11 -12.41 40.47
C VAL A 29 -0.39 -13.86 40.55
N ARG A 30 -1.49 -14.09 41.23
CA ARG A 30 -2.19 -15.38 41.29
C ARG A 30 -3.66 -15.13 40.95
N ILE A 31 -4.21 -15.96 40.09
CA ILE A 31 -5.65 -15.94 39.75
C ILE A 31 -6.28 -17.22 40.30
N GLY A 32 -7.12 -17.04 41.31
CA GLY A 32 -7.73 -18.19 42.04
C GLY A 32 -6.67 -19.14 42.61
N ASP A 33 -6.80 -20.43 42.34
CA ASP A 33 -5.88 -21.49 42.80
C ASP A 33 -4.74 -21.79 41.82
N SER A 34 -4.55 -20.95 40.79
CA SER A 34 -3.46 -21.14 39.81
C SER A 34 -2.08 -20.96 40.46
N PRO A 35 -1.01 -21.56 39.92
CA PRO A 35 0.36 -21.21 40.30
C PRO A 35 0.63 -19.72 40.13
N PRO A 36 1.40 -19.11 41.06
CA PRO A 36 1.78 -17.71 40.92
C PRO A 36 2.64 -17.49 39.65
N ALA A 37 2.35 -16.41 38.91
CA ALA A 37 3.06 -16.05 37.70
C ALA A 37 3.66 -14.63 37.83
N PRO A 38 4.88 -14.36 37.29
CA PRO A 38 5.44 -13.04 37.26
C PRO A 38 4.69 -12.17 36.23
N MET A 39 4.40 -10.94 36.64
CA MET A 39 3.87 -9.89 35.78
C MET A 39 4.87 -8.77 35.67
N PHE A 40 5.20 -8.36 34.45
CA PHE A 40 6.14 -7.30 34.15
C PHE A 40 5.41 -6.03 33.73
N ASN A 41 5.66 -4.93 34.43
CA ASN A 41 5.05 -3.64 34.15
C ASN A 41 6.14 -2.62 33.80
N LEU A 42 6.05 -2.03 32.61
CA LEU A 42 7.00 -1.00 32.19
C LEU A 42 6.59 0.34 32.80
N VAL A 43 7.34 0.78 33.85
CA VAL A 43 6.99 1.96 34.66
C VAL A 43 7.78 3.22 34.29
N ALA A 44 8.93 3.08 33.63
CA ALA A 44 9.70 4.20 33.06
C ALA A 44 10.25 3.82 31.68
N LYS A 45 10.21 4.76 30.75
CA LYS A 45 10.69 4.58 29.36
C LYS A 45 11.03 5.93 28.74
N PRO A 46 11.94 5.99 27.74
CA PRO A 46 12.24 7.21 26.99
C PRO A 46 10.96 7.78 26.36
N SER A 47 10.86 9.13 26.30
CA SER A 47 9.69 9.84 25.77
C SER A 47 9.37 9.45 24.30
N GLU A 48 10.40 9.20 23.49
CA GLU A 48 10.27 8.86 22.07
C GLU A 48 10.00 7.35 21.79
N TRP A 49 10.03 6.50 22.80
CA TRP A 49 9.86 5.07 22.66
C TRP A 49 8.54 4.69 21.98
N ARG A 50 7.44 5.38 22.30
CA ARG A 50 6.14 5.11 21.68
C ARG A 50 6.12 5.43 20.21
N SER A 51 6.72 6.54 19.79
CA SER A 51 6.79 6.94 18.39
C SER A 51 7.66 5.98 17.57
N GLN A 52 8.77 5.52 18.15
CA GLN A 52 9.66 4.55 17.49
C GLN A 52 9.00 3.18 17.31
N ILE A 53 8.29 2.66 18.31
CA ILE A 53 7.52 1.41 18.16
C ILE A 53 6.42 1.57 17.11
N ALA A 54 5.65 2.65 17.16
CA ALA A 54 4.61 2.91 16.17
C ALA A 54 5.19 2.99 14.75
N ALA A 55 6.32 3.69 14.57
CA ALA A 55 7.01 3.75 13.28
C ALA A 55 7.54 2.39 12.81
N ALA A 56 8.10 1.58 13.72
CA ALA A 56 8.58 0.24 13.39
C ALA A 56 7.43 -0.71 13.00
N GLN A 57 6.32 -0.68 13.72
CA GLN A 57 5.12 -1.45 13.39
C GLN A 57 4.53 -1.05 12.05
N THR A 58 4.38 0.26 11.80
CA THR A 58 3.89 0.78 10.52
C THR A 58 4.78 0.36 9.36
N ASN A 59 6.10 0.39 9.53
CA ASN A 59 7.05 -0.06 8.50
C ASN A 59 6.97 -1.56 8.24
N SER A 60 6.76 -2.39 9.28
CA SER A 60 6.57 -3.83 9.15
C SER A 60 5.28 -4.15 8.38
N GLU A 61 4.15 -3.57 8.77
CA GLU A 61 2.87 -3.75 8.10
C GLU A 61 2.91 -3.29 6.63
N LEU A 62 3.58 -2.16 6.35
CA LEU A 62 3.79 -1.70 4.97
C LEU A 62 4.66 -2.66 4.16
N SER A 63 5.67 -3.27 4.77
CA SER A 63 6.53 -4.26 4.12
C SER A 63 5.77 -5.54 3.78
N GLU A 64 5.00 -6.07 4.72
CA GLU A 64 4.15 -7.26 4.51
C GLU A 64 3.10 -7.02 3.42
N LYS A 65 2.43 -5.88 3.45
CA LYS A 65 1.45 -5.51 2.43
C LYS A 65 2.06 -5.39 1.04
N ARG A 66 3.27 -4.83 0.92
CA ARG A 66 4.00 -4.76 -0.35
C ARG A 66 4.35 -6.14 -0.89
N GLU A 67 4.75 -7.05 -0.02
CA GLU A 67 5.08 -8.42 -0.42
C GLU A 67 3.83 -9.20 -0.84
N GLN A 68 2.69 -9.01 -0.16
CA GLN A 68 1.40 -9.56 -0.56
C GLN A 68 1.01 -9.10 -1.97
N TYR A 69 1.14 -7.80 -2.28
CA TYR A 69 0.88 -7.29 -3.63
C TYR A 69 1.84 -7.88 -4.65
N ARG A 70 3.14 -7.95 -4.35
CA ARG A 70 4.12 -8.55 -5.25
C ARG A 70 3.76 -10.01 -5.57
N SER A 71 3.51 -10.81 -4.54
CA SER A 71 3.15 -12.22 -4.68
C SER A 71 1.88 -12.41 -5.53
N PHE A 72 0.85 -11.61 -5.27
CA PHE A 72 -0.38 -11.66 -6.05
C PHE A 72 -0.15 -11.31 -7.52
N TRP A 73 0.50 -10.17 -7.79
CA TRP A 73 0.73 -9.71 -9.17
C TRP A 73 1.67 -10.62 -9.94
N THR A 74 2.65 -11.24 -9.29
CA THR A 74 3.52 -12.25 -9.91
C THR A 74 2.69 -13.41 -10.46
N LYS A 75 1.89 -14.04 -9.58
CA LYS A 75 1.02 -15.16 -9.98
C LYS A 75 0.01 -14.78 -11.07
N TYR A 76 -0.51 -13.56 -10.98
CA TYR A 76 -1.47 -13.06 -11.97
C TYR A 76 -0.82 -12.87 -13.35
N LEU A 77 0.37 -12.25 -13.42
CA LEU A 77 1.12 -12.05 -14.66
C LEU A 77 1.57 -13.39 -15.28
N GLU A 78 2.01 -14.34 -14.45
CA GLU A 78 2.32 -15.71 -14.89
C GLU A 78 1.09 -16.38 -15.53
N ALA A 79 -0.06 -16.33 -14.88
CA ALA A 79 -1.30 -16.91 -15.38
C ALA A 79 -1.79 -16.25 -16.69
N ILE A 80 -1.59 -14.93 -16.85
CA ILE A 80 -1.89 -14.25 -18.12
C ILE A 80 -0.90 -14.69 -19.20
N HIS A 81 0.38 -14.73 -18.87
CA HIS A 81 1.42 -15.10 -19.83
C HIS A 81 1.20 -16.52 -20.37
N ASP A 82 0.84 -17.44 -19.49
CA ASP A 82 0.59 -18.84 -19.87
C ASP A 82 -0.65 -19.00 -20.77
N ARG A 83 -1.72 -18.26 -20.49
CA ARG A 83 -2.99 -18.38 -21.23
C ARG A 83 -3.04 -17.49 -22.48
N HIS A 84 -2.45 -16.32 -22.39
CA HIS A 84 -2.50 -15.26 -23.39
C HIS A 84 -1.14 -14.55 -23.51
N PRO A 85 -0.12 -15.17 -24.10
CA PRO A 85 1.26 -14.64 -24.14
C PRO A 85 1.38 -13.24 -24.72
N LEU A 86 0.48 -12.83 -25.60
CA LEU A 86 0.48 -11.50 -26.21
C LEU A 86 -0.26 -10.43 -25.37
N ALA A 87 -0.97 -10.83 -24.33
CA ALA A 87 -1.75 -9.88 -23.51
C ALA A 87 -0.88 -9.08 -22.52
N THR A 88 0.33 -9.54 -22.24
CA THR A 88 1.26 -8.84 -21.35
C THR A 88 2.65 -8.74 -21.94
N ASN A 89 3.28 -7.58 -21.76
CA ASN A 89 4.70 -7.35 -22.03
C ASN A 89 5.46 -6.91 -20.75
N VAL A 90 4.81 -7.04 -19.60
CA VAL A 90 5.37 -6.68 -18.27
C VAL A 90 6.16 -7.86 -17.72
N LYS A 91 7.43 -7.59 -17.34
CA LYS A 91 8.36 -8.63 -16.85
C LYS A 91 8.44 -8.73 -15.33
N SER A 92 7.97 -7.74 -14.60
CA SER A 92 8.11 -7.69 -13.15
C SER A 92 6.85 -7.17 -12.48
N ALA A 93 6.46 -7.83 -11.39
CA ALA A 93 5.28 -7.48 -10.62
C ALA A 93 5.48 -6.23 -9.76
N SER A 94 4.42 -5.46 -9.59
CA SER A 94 4.37 -4.28 -8.72
C SER A 94 4.30 -4.66 -7.23
N THR A 95 4.83 -3.83 -6.36
CA THR A 95 4.65 -3.90 -4.91
C THR A 95 3.52 -2.99 -4.40
N ARG A 96 2.75 -2.40 -5.32
CA ARG A 96 1.65 -1.48 -5.04
C ARG A 96 0.30 -2.19 -5.22
N ASN A 97 -0.77 -1.54 -4.82
CA ASN A 97 -2.14 -2.01 -5.06
C ASN A 97 -2.56 -1.96 -6.54
N TRP A 98 -1.66 -1.64 -7.45
CA TRP A 98 -1.87 -1.64 -8.89
C TRP A 98 -0.64 -2.17 -9.62
N THR A 99 -0.85 -2.67 -10.82
CA THR A 99 0.22 -3.09 -11.74
C THR A 99 -0.14 -2.77 -13.18
N HIS A 100 0.87 -2.52 -14.01
CA HIS A 100 0.66 -2.54 -15.45
C HIS A 100 0.52 -3.99 -15.92
N ILE A 101 -0.31 -4.21 -16.92
CA ILE A 101 -0.42 -5.49 -17.63
C ILE A 101 0.25 -5.37 -18.98
N ASN A 102 0.01 -4.26 -19.68
CA ASN A 102 0.58 -4.05 -21.00
C ASN A 102 0.96 -2.59 -21.21
N TYR A 103 2.15 -2.37 -21.77
CA TYR A 103 2.62 -1.08 -22.26
C TYR A 103 2.28 -0.98 -23.73
N LEU A 104 1.16 -0.32 -24.08
CA LEU A 104 0.71 -0.18 -25.46
C LEU A 104 1.63 0.73 -26.27
N ARG A 105 2.01 1.87 -25.65
CA ARG A 105 2.97 2.84 -26.18
C ARG A 105 3.48 3.70 -25.01
N ARG A 106 4.48 4.53 -25.26
CA ARG A 106 4.97 5.47 -24.25
C ARG A 106 3.82 6.34 -23.73
N GLY A 107 3.60 6.26 -22.41
CA GLY A 107 2.55 7.02 -21.71
C GLY A 107 1.13 6.48 -21.86
N VAL A 108 0.93 5.31 -22.50
CA VAL A 108 -0.38 4.65 -22.57
C VAL A 108 -0.25 3.19 -22.18
N ASN A 109 -0.88 2.81 -21.09
CA ASN A 109 -0.72 1.50 -20.46
C ASN A 109 -2.09 0.88 -20.14
N ILE A 110 -2.17 -0.45 -20.17
CA ILE A 110 -3.26 -1.18 -19.54
C ILE A 110 -2.80 -1.53 -18.13
N SER A 111 -3.62 -1.24 -17.13
CA SER A 111 -3.32 -1.45 -15.72
C SER A 111 -4.48 -2.12 -15.00
N LEU A 112 -4.16 -2.88 -13.95
CA LEU A 112 -5.11 -3.34 -12.95
C LEU A 112 -4.82 -2.68 -11.61
N ALA A 113 -5.87 -2.39 -10.85
CA ALA A 113 -5.75 -1.85 -9.51
C ALA A 113 -6.80 -2.46 -8.56
N PHE A 114 -6.41 -2.69 -7.31
CA PHE A 114 -7.35 -2.96 -6.24
C PHE A 114 -7.93 -1.64 -5.72
N LEU A 115 -9.24 -1.56 -5.66
CA LEU A 115 -9.97 -0.53 -4.93
C LEU A 115 -10.21 -0.96 -3.47
N SER A 116 -10.52 0.01 -2.62
CA SER A 116 -11.08 -0.30 -1.30
C SER A 116 -12.36 -1.14 -1.49
N LYS A 117 -12.55 -2.19 -0.67
CA LYS A 117 -13.72 -3.10 -0.69
C LYS A 117 -13.68 -4.24 -1.71
N SER A 118 -12.53 -4.77 -2.02
CA SER A 118 -12.36 -5.98 -2.86
C SER A 118 -12.81 -5.83 -4.32
N GLN A 119 -12.85 -4.62 -4.83
CA GLN A 119 -13.10 -4.36 -6.25
C GLN A 119 -11.78 -4.28 -7.02
N VAL A 120 -11.80 -4.75 -8.25
CA VAL A 120 -10.68 -4.63 -9.20
C VAL A 120 -11.11 -3.69 -10.33
N ILE A 121 -10.24 -2.77 -10.68
CA ILE A 121 -10.39 -1.92 -11.86
C ILE A 121 -9.44 -2.41 -12.92
N CYS A 122 -9.92 -2.56 -14.15
CA CYS A 122 -9.09 -2.58 -15.36
C CYS A 122 -9.15 -1.21 -16.01
N GLU A 123 -8.00 -0.60 -16.28
CA GLU A 123 -7.98 0.74 -16.87
C GLU A 123 -6.96 0.87 -17.99
N ILE A 124 -7.32 1.67 -19.01
CA ILE A 124 -6.35 2.30 -19.90
C ILE A 124 -5.93 3.61 -19.23
N TYR A 125 -4.65 3.69 -18.86
CA TYR A 125 -4.04 4.85 -18.24
C TYR A 125 -3.23 5.63 -19.25
N ILE A 126 -3.54 6.92 -19.44
CA ILE A 126 -2.95 7.80 -20.45
C ILE A 126 -2.23 8.94 -19.73
N ASP A 127 -0.90 8.95 -19.74
CA ASP A 127 -0.05 9.99 -19.15
C ASP A 127 1.22 10.20 -19.98
N LEU A 128 1.16 11.12 -20.91
CA LEU A 128 2.30 11.58 -21.72
C LEU A 128 3.08 12.74 -21.05
N GLY A 129 2.65 13.16 -19.85
CA GLY A 129 3.21 14.33 -19.17
C GLY A 129 2.62 15.67 -19.63
N ASP A 130 1.63 15.65 -20.53
CA ASP A 130 1.02 16.81 -21.16
C ASP A 130 -0.50 16.60 -21.18
N ALA A 131 -1.24 17.47 -20.48
CA ALA A 131 -2.69 17.32 -20.30
C ALA A 131 -3.45 17.45 -21.63
N GLU A 132 -3.04 18.34 -22.52
CA GLU A 132 -3.70 18.54 -23.82
C GLU A 132 -3.52 17.31 -24.72
N LYS A 133 -2.33 16.72 -24.76
CA LYS A 133 -2.06 15.49 -25.51
C LYS A 133 -2.83 14.31 -24.94
N ASN A 134 -2.94 14.21 -23.61
CA ASN A 134 -3.70 13.16 -22.95
C ASN A 134 -5.18 13.27 -23.31
N SER A 135 -5.77 14.47 -23.22
CA SER A 135 -7.16 14.72 -23.60
C SER A 135 -7.42 14.52 -25.10
N ALA A 136 -6.45 14.83 -25.97
CA ALA A 136 -6.57 14.56 -27.40
C ALA A 136 -6.66 13.05 -27.69
N ILE A 137 -5.82 12.23 -27.05
CA ILE A 137 -5.88 10.77 -27.19
C ILE A 137 -7.22 10.24 -26.65
N LEU A 138 -7.66 10.70 -25.48
CA LEU A 138 -8.93 10.27 -24.90
C LEU A 138 -10.11 10.60 -25.82
N ARG A 139 -10.13 11.79 -26.41
CA ARG A 139 -11.18 12.21 -27.36
C ARG A 139 -11.19 11.31 -28.61
N ALA A 140 -10.03 11.07 -29.20
CA ALA A 140 -9.91 10.19 -30.36
C ALA A 140 -10.39 8.75 -30.08
N LEU A 141 -10.12 8.22 -28.88
CA LEU A 141 -10.65 6.93 -28.46
C LEU A 141 -12.16 6.97 -28.22
N ARG A 142 -12.68 8.08 -27.68
CA ARG A 142 -14.10 8.29 -27.40
C ARG A 142 -14.95 8.36 -28.67
N GLU A 143 -14.40 8.79 -29.81
CA GLU A 143 -15.08 8.75 -31.11
C GLU A 143 -15.47 7.32 -31.51
N ASN A 144 -14.76 6.31 -31.01
CA ASN A 144 -15.05 4.90 -31.24
C ASN A 144 -15.65 4.21 -30.00
N ARG A 145 -16.24 4.97 -29.09
CA ARG A 145 -16.74 4.46 -27.79
C ARG A 145 -17.63 3.24 -27.93
N ASP A 146 -18.63 3.32 -28.78
CA ASP A 146 -19.63 2.23 -28.94
C ASP A 146 -18.97 0.93 -29.41
N ALA A 147 -18.00 1.01 -30.33
CA ALA A 147 -17.25 -0.14 -30.79
C ALA A 147 -16.37 -0.72 -29.67
N VAL A 148 -15.72 0.13 -28.87
CA VAL A 148 -14.88 -0.29 -27.74
C VAL A 148 -15.72 -0.95 -26.65
N GLU A 149 -16.82 -0.33 -26.23
CA GLU A 149 -17.72 -0.89 -25.20
C GLU A 149 -18.40 -2.16 -25.66
N SER A 150 -18.79 -2.25 -26.95
CA SER A 150 -19.33 -3.48 -27.53
C SER A 150 -18.30 -4.63 -27.53
N TYR A 151 -17.02 -4.33 -27.83
CA TYR A 151 -15.95 -5.32 -27.80
C TYR A 151 -15.62 -5.78 -26.39
N VAL A 152 -15.61 -4.86 -25.42
CA VAL A 152 -15.38 -5.17 -23.99
C VAL A 152 -16.58 -5.89 -23.37
N GLY A 153 -17.79 -5.65 -23.89
CA GLY A 153 -19.04 -6.25 -23.40
C GLY A 153 -19.69 -5.50 -22.22
N GLU A 154 -19.17 -4.32 -21.86
CA GLU A 154 -19.72 -3.49 -20.79
C GLU A 154 -19.46 -2.01 -21.03
N SER A 155 -20.25 -1.16 -20.34
CA SER A 155 -20.06 0.29 -20.36
C SER A 155 -18.81 0.68 -19.58
N LEU A 156 -18.03 1.59 -20.14
CA LEU A 156 -16.78 2.07 -19.56
C LEU A 156 -16.95 3.49 -18.98
N GLN A 157 -16.17 3.77 -17.94
CA GLN A 157 -16.01 5.12 -17.42
C GLN A 157 -14.90 5.84 -18.18
N TRP A 158 -15.24 6.97 -18.80
CA TRP A 158 -14.34 7.80 -19.59
C TRP A 158 -14.01 9.08 -18.83
N ASP A 159 -12.93 9.07 -18.06
CA ASP A 159 -12.53 10.20 -17.22
C ASP A 159 -11.60 11.14 -17.98
N ASP A 160 -12.17 12.23 -18.45
CA ASP A 160 -11.44 13.42 -18.88
C ASP A 160 -11.48 14.41 -17.71
N VAL A 161 -10.44 14.42 -16.90
CA VAL A 161 -10.36 15.34 -15.76
C VAL A 161 -9.44 16.49 -16.13
N PRO A 162 -9.97 17.65 -16.54
CA PRO A 162 -9.21 18.77 -17.10
C PRO A 162 -8.09 19.30 -16.22
N LEU A 163 -8.16 19.04 -14.91
CA LEU A 163 -7.19 19.48 -13.91
C LEU A 163 -6.21 18.39 -13.44
N LYS A 164 -6.36 17.16 -13.94
CA LYS A 164 -5.46 16.05 -13.59
C LYS A 164 -4.51 15.76 -14.75
N ARG A 165 -3.29 15.41 -14.38
CA ARG A 165 -2.23 15.08 -15.32
C ARG A 165 -2.57 13.92 -16.26
N ALA A 166 -3.38 12.96 -15.83
CA ALA A 166 -3.64 11.72 -16.57
C ALA A 166 -5.13 11.55 -16.88
N CYS A 167 -5.44 10.98 -18.07
CA CYS A 167 -6.77 10.53 -18.45
C CYS A 167 -6.91 9.02 -18.25
N ARG A 168 -8.15 8.54 -18.09
CA ARG A 168 -8.42 7.12 -17.83
C ARG A 168 -9.71 6.66 -18.51
N ILE A 169 -9.67 5.40 -18.97
CA ILE A 169 -10.86 4.66 -19.41
C ILE A 169 -10.91 3.42 -18.53
N ARG A 170 -12.02 3.17 -17.83
CA ARG A 170 -12.09 2.13 -16.80
C ARG A 170 -13.28 1.20 -16.96
N ALA A 171 -13.02 -0.08 -16.74
CA ALA A 171 -14.00 -1.10 -16.36
C ALA A 171 -13.90 -1.33 -14.84
N ILE A 172 -15.04 -1.33 -14.14
CA ILE A 172 -15.10 -1.56 -12.68
C ILE A 172 -15.94 -2.80 -12.47
N THR A 173 -15.28 -3.84 -11.95
CA THR A 173 -15.91 -5.14 -11.67
C THR A 173 -16.01 -5.36 -10.16
#